data_d225e0e5d4b2dee7008677c2d856f4b4
#
_entry.id   d225e0e5d4b2dee7008677c2d856f4b4
#
_cell.length_a   1.000
_cell.length_b   1.000
_cell.length_c   1.000
_cell.angle_alpha   90.00
_cell.angle_beta   90.00
_cell.angle_gamma   90.00
#
_symmetry.space_group_name_H-M   'P 1'
#
loop_
_entity.id
_entity.type
_entity.pdbx_description
1 polymer ?
#
loop_
_entity_poly.entity_id
_entity_poly.type
_entity_poly.pdbx_seq_one_letter_code
_entity_poly.pdbx_strand_id
1 'polypeptide(L)'
;MNRTYPFKKILVTGGCGFIGSSYIQNILNNYDGIEVQNIDLMTYATSKKTLALLDEYKNFSHSTLDISNFPQIDKEIRGFDPDLIVNFAAESHVDNSIEGALPFVNSNILGVFNLLEISKNLRDQNKKKFLFHQISTDEVYGDLDATEPA
;
A
#
# COMPACT_ATOMS: atom_id res chain seq x y z
N MET A 1 8.43 -25.78 -5.79
CA MET A 1 9.48 -25.29 -4.87
C MET A 1 8.80 -24.24 -4.00
N ASN A 2 8.59 -24.52 -2.71
CA ASN A 2 8.04 -23.51 -1.79
C ASN A 2 9.06 -22.38 -1.63
N ARG A 3 8.75 -21.23 -2.21
CA ARG A 3 9.57 -20.03 -2.03
C ARG A 3 9.21 -19.42 -0.67
N THR A 4 10.20 -19.22 0.19
CA THR A 4 10.01 -18.50 1.44
C THR A 4 10.07 -17.00 1.19
N TYR A 5 9.05 -16.29 1.66
CA TYR A 5 9.05 -14.82 1.69
C TYR A 5 9.55 -14.34 3.06
N PRO A 6 10.32 -13.26 3.14
CA PRO A 6 10.92 -12.83 4.41
C PRO A 6 9.92 -12.21 5.41
N PHE A 7 8.70 -11.97 5.00
CA PHE A 7 7.60 -11.40 5.78
C PHE A 7 6.38 -12.31 5.75
N LYS A 8 5.60 -12.32 6.82
CA LYS A 8 4.41 -13.18 6.95
C LYS A 8 3.10 -12.41 6.95
N LYS A 9 3.09 -11.21 7.53
CA LYS A 9 1.93 -10.33 7.59
C LYS A 9 2.19 -9.08 6.78
N ILE A 10 1.55 -8.99 5.63
CA ILE A 10 1.76 -7.90 4.67
C ILE A 10 0.52 -7.03 4.63
N LEU A 11 0.68 -5.77 5.01
CA LEU A 11 -0.33 -4.75 4.74
C LEU A 11 -0.05 -4.10 3.39
N VAL A 12 -1.06 -4.05 2.54
CA VAL A 12 -1.01 -3.35 1.26
C VAL A 12 -2.02 -2.21 1.31
N THR A 13 -1.63 -1.02 0.89
CA THR A 13 -2.58 0.08 0.66
C THR A 13 -2.71 0.34 -0.83
N GLY A 14 -3.92 0.66 -1.31
CA GLY A 14 -4.18 0.80 -2.75
C GLY A 14 -4.18 -0.54 -3.51
N GLY A 15 -4.43 -1.65 -2.81
CA GLY A 15 -4.37 -3.00 -3.37
C GLY A 15 -5.52 -3.36 -4.33
N CYS A 16 -6.56 -2.53 -4.45
CA CYS A 16 -7.61 -2.70 -5.46
C CYS A 16 -7.31 -1.98 -6.78
N GLY A 17 -6.22 -1.19 -6.84
CA GLY A 17 -5.69 -0.60 -8.05
C GLY A 17 -4.95 -1.62 -8.93
N PHE A 18 -4.54 -1.19 -10.13
CA PHE A 18 -3.93 -2.07 -11.14
C PHE A 18 -2.63 -2.74 -10.65
N ILE A 19 -1.69 -1.96 -10.13
CA ILE A 19 -0.37 -2.49 -9.70
C ILE A 19 -0.53 -3.24 -8.38
N GLY A 20 -1.22 -2.65 -7.39
CA GLY A 20 -1.40 -3.22 -6.05
C GLY A 20 -2.09 -4.59 -6.09
N SER A 21 -3.13 -4.75 -6.91
CA SER A 21 -3.82 -6.03 -7.06
C SER A 21 -2.95 -7.12 -7.68
N SER A 22 -2.15 -6.77 -8.68
CA SER A 22 -1.20 -7.69 -9.29
C SER A 22 -0.12 -8.13 -8.31
N TYR A 23 0.35 -7.21 -7.46
CA TYR A 23 1.29 -7.53 -6.38
C TYR A 23 0.67 -8.52 -5.38
N ILE A 24 -0.55 -8.26 -4.89
CA ILE A 24 -1.24 -9.14 -3.94
C ILE A 24 -1.41 -10.55 -4.53
N GLN A 25 -1.91 -10.66 -5.76
CA GLN A 25 -2.08 -11.95 -6.43
C GLN A 25 -0.74 -12.70 -6.58
N ASN A 26 0.32 -11.99 -6.94
CA ASN A 26 1.65 -12.58 -7.07
C ASN A 26 2.12 -13.17 -5.73
N ILE A 27 1.97 -12.43 -4.63
CA ILE A 27 2.36 -12.88 -3.29
C ILE A 27 1.54 -14.11 -2.88
N LEU A 28 0.22 -14.05 -2.98
CA LEU A 28 -0.68 -15.11 -2.53
C LEU A 28 -0.56 -16.39 -3.36
N ASN A 29 -0.21 -16.28 -4.65
CA ASN A 29 -0.03 -17.44 -5.53
C ASN A 29 1.33 -18.13 -5.42
N ASN A 30 2.38 -17.40 -5.04
CA ASN A 30 3.75 -17.91 -5.12
C ASN A 30 4.39 -18.21 -3.77
N TYR A 31 3.78 -17.80 -2.65
CA TYR A 31 4.37 -17.95 -1.32
C TYR A 31 3.35 -18.48 -0.32
N ASP A 32 3.73 -19.49 0.45
CA ASP A 32 2.90 -20.10 1.48
C ASP A 32 3.07 -19.40 2.84
N GLY A 33 2.01 -19.45 3.66
CA GLY A 33 2.04 -18.97 5.04
C GLY A 33 2.13 -17.45 5.19
N ILE A 34 1.66 -16.71 4.18
CA ILE A 34 1.55 -15.25 4.19
C ILE A 34 0.09 -14.86 4.38
N GLU A 35 -0.15 -13.88 5.22
CA GLU A 35 -1.43 -13.19 5.37
C GLU A 35 -1.32 -11.79 4.76
N VAL A 36 -2.30 -11.41 3.95
CA VAL A 36 -2.36 -10.08 3.33
C VAL A 36 -3.61 -9.36 3.79
N GLN A 37 -3.44 -8.17 4.34
CA GLN A 37 -4.52 -7.21 4.56
C GLN A 37 -4.38 -6.06 3.57
N ASN A 38 -5.48 -5.72 2.88
CA ASN A 38 -5.56 -4.57 2.00
C ASN A 38 -6.36 -3.45 2.64
N ILE A 39 -5.86 -2.23 2.57
CA ILE A 39 -6.60 -0.99 2.86
C ILE A 39 -6.72 -0.21 1.55
N ASP A 40 -7.96 0.10 1.15
CA ASP A 40 -8.22 0.84 -0.07
C ASP A 40 -9.46 1.72 0.10
N LEU A 41 -9.42 2.94 -0.40
CA LEU A 41 -10.57 3.85 -0.32
C LEU A 41 -11.68 3.50 -1.32
N MET A 42 -11.40 2.62 -2.27
CA MET A 42 -12.33 2.18 -3.32
C MET A 42 -12.81 3.34 -4.19
N THR A 43 -11.87 4.17 -4.66
CA THR A 43 -12.12 5.30 -5.56
C THR A 43 -12.45 4.85 -6.99
N TYR A 44 -12.58 5.80 -7.90
CA TYR A 44 -12.81 5.53 -9.34
C TYR A 44 -11.71 4.66 -9.99
N ALA A 45 -10.49 4.68 -9.45
CA ALA A 45 -9.34 3.92 -9.96
C ALA A 45 -9.35 2.44 -9.56
N THR A 46 -10.32 2.02 -8.75
CA THR A 46 -10.40 0.66 -8.21
C THR A 46 -11.44 -0.20 -8.93
N SER A 47 -11.25 -1.51 -8.88
CA SER A 47 -12.13 -2.48 -9.50
C SER A 47 -12.79 -3.40 -8.47
N LYS A 48 -14.12 -3.33 -8.38
CA LYS A 48 -14.90 -4.29 -7.57
C LYS A 48 -14.72 -5.74 -8.01
N LYS A 49 -14.46 -5.97 -9.30
CA LYS A 49 -14.17 -7.31 -9.83
C LYS A 49 -12.84 -7.82 -9.32
N THR A 50 -11.85 -6.94 -9.24
CA THR A 50 -10.53 -7.26 -8.68
C THR A 50 -10.65 -7.63 -7.20
N LEU A 51 -11.39 -6.84 -6.42
CA LEU A 51 -11.62 -7.18 -5.01
C LEU A 51 -12.31 -8.53 -4.85
N ALA A 52 -13.34 -8.82 -5.64
CA ALA A 52 -14.02 -10.11 -5.59
C ALA A 52 -13.09 -11.31 -5.90
N LEU A 53 -12.12 -11.14 -6.81
CA LEU A 53 -11.10 -12.15 -7.08
C LEU A 53 -10.10 -12.31 -5.91
N LEU A 54 -9.75 -11.22 -5.24
CA LEU A 54 -8.87 -11.27 -4.08
C LEU A 54 -9.56 -11.90 -2.87
N ASP A 55 -10.86 -11.70 -2.69
CA ASP A 55 -11.65 -12.27 -1.61
C ASP A 55 -11.78 -13.82 -1.68
N GLU A 56 -11.41 -14.43 -2.82
CA GLU A 56 -11.35 -15.90 -2.94
C GLU A 56 -10.16 -16.51 -2.15
N TYR A 57 -9.14 -15.71 -1.82
CA TYR A 57 -8.00 -16.19 -1.03
C TYR A 57 -8.32 -16.17 0.46
N LYS A 58 -8.17 -17.33 1.12
CA LYS A 58 -8.48 -17.51 2.55
C LYS A 58 -7.60 -16.66 3.50
N ASN A 59 -6.43 -16.28 3.03
CA ASN A 59 -5.41 -15.50 3.75
C ASN A 59 -5.34 -14.04 3.27
N PHE A 60 -6.42 -13.56 2.66
CA PHE A 60 -6.64 -12.17 2.29
C PHE A 60 -7.76 -11.57 3.13
N SER A 61 -7.62 -10.30 3.47
CA SER A 61 -8.65 -9.47 4.08
C SER A 61 -8.62 -8.05 3.51
N HIS A 62 -9.76 -7.37 3.55
CA HIS A 62 -9.91 -6.02 3.01
C HIS A 62 -10.66 -5.11 3.97
N SER A 63 -10.20 -3.86 4.05
CA SER A 63 -10.86 -2.78 4.78
C SER A 63 -10.96 -1.54 3.89
N THR A 64 -12.18 -1.00 3.73
CA THR A 64 -12.39 0.24 2.99
C THR A 64 -12.15 1.43 3.91
N LEU A 65 -10.96 2.02 3.84
CA LEU A 65 -10.51 3.12 4.70
C LEU A 65 -9.68 4.12 3.90
N ASP A 66 -9.74 5.38 4.34
CA ASP A 66 -8.89 6.46 3.84
C ASP A 66 -7.58 6.51 4.65
N ILE A 67 -6.43 6.39 3.97
CA ILE A 67 -5.12 6.48 4.63
C ILE A 67 -4.84 7.86 5.25
N SER A 68 -5.56 8.90 4.84
CA SER A 68 -5.49 10.22 5.49
C SER A 68 -6.19 10.27 6.85
N ASN A 69 -7.06 9.31 7.17
CA ASN A 69 -7.76 9.22 8.44
C ASN A 69 -6.93 8.46 9.48
N PHE A 70 -6.01 9.16 10.16
CA PHE A 70 -5.07 8.57 11.12
C PHE A 70 -5.74 7.66 12.17
N PRO A 71 -6.80 8.08 12.91
CA PRO A 71 -7.38 7.23 13.95
C PRO A 71 -7.89 5.88 13.44
N GLN A 72 -8.48 5.86 12.24
CA GLN A 72 -9.02 4.63 11.67
C GLN A 72 -7.92 3.68 11.21
N ILE A 73 -6.93 4.21 10.48
CA ILE A 73 -5.84 3.38 9.97
C ILE A 73 -4.88 2.92 11.07
N ASP A 74 -4.61 3.73 12.10
CA ASP A 74 -3.78 3.32 13.23
C ASP A 74 -4.40 2.13 13.96
N LYS A 75 -5.70 2.18 14.23
CA LYS A 75 -6.43 1.06 14.84
C LYS A 75 -6.36 -0.20 13.99
N GLU A 76 -6.61 -0.07 12.69
CA GLU A 76 -6.63 -1.18 11.75
C GLU A 76 -5.26 -1.83 11.60
N ILE A 77 -4.23 -1.02 11.37
CA ILE A 77 -2.85 -1.49 11.19
C ILE A 77 -2.32 -2.15 12.46
N ARG A 78 -2.57 -1.58 13.64
CA ARG A 78 -2.17 -2.20 14.92
C ARG A 78 -2.91 -3.51 15.18
N GLY A 79 -4.19 -3.60 14.81
CA GLY A 79 -4.97 -4.82 14.93
C GLY A 79 -4.43 -5.97 14.09
N PHE A 80 -3.95 -5.67 12.88
CA PHE A 80 -3.32 -6.64 12.00
C PHE A 80 -1.86 -6.95 12.39
N ASP A 81 -1.12 -5.99 12.94
CA ASP A 81 0.30 -6.09 13.33
C ASP A 81 1.22 -6.58 12.20
N PRO A 82 1.36 -5.83 11.09
CA PRO A 82 2.12 -6.26 9.92
C PRO A 82 3.62 -6.33 10.18
N ASP A 83 4.32 -7.16 9.37
CA ASP A 83 5.78 -7.19 9.27
C ASP A 83 6.28 -6.30 8.12
N LEU A 84 5.42 -6.10 7.12
CA LEU A 84 5.67 -5.30 5.93
C LEU A 84 4.44 -4.46 5.61
N ILE A 85 4.65 -3.18 5.36
CA ILE A 85 3.66 -2.29 4.73
C ILE A 85 4.16 -1.93 3.34
N VAL A 86 3.32 -2.14 2.31
CA VAL A 86 3.59 -1.71 0.93
C VAL A 86 2.53 -0.72 0.51
N ASN A 87 2.93 0.52 0.30
CA ASN A 87 2.02 1.59 -0.07
C ASN A 87 1.97 1.78 -1.59
N PHE A 88 0.83 1.39 -2.19
CA PHE A 88 0.45 1.72 -3.57
C PHE A 88 -0.63 2.79 -3.63
N ALA A 89 -1.22 3.15 -2.48
CA ALA A 89 -2.27 4.17 -2.45
C ALA A 89 -1.70 5.53 -2.82
N ALA A 90 -2.18 6.08 -3.91
CA ALA A 90 -1.82 7.39 -4.42
C ALA A 90 -2.90 7.90 -5.38
N GLU A 91 -3.07 9.20 -5.45
CA GLU A 91 -3.69 9.88 -6.58
C GLU A 91 -2.60 10.16 -7.63
N SER A 92 -2.80 9.65 -8.86
CA SER A 92 -1.79 9.69 -9.92
C SER A 92 -2.28 10.32 -11.23
N HIS A 93 -3.58 10.63 -11.37
CA HIS A 93 -4.11 11.26 -12.57
C HIS A 93 -3.85 12.77 -12.57
N VAL A 94 -2.90 13.21 -13.38
CA VAL A 94 -2.44 14.61 -13.45
C VAL A 94 -3.58 15.58 -13.74
N ASP A 95 -4.49 15.25 -14.67
CA ASP A 95 -5.63 16.14 -15.01
C ASP A 95 -6.52 16.42 -13.80
N ASN A 96 -6.77 15.42 -12.96
CA ASN A 96 -7.54 15.57 -11.73
C ASN A 96 -6.85 16.51 -10.73
N SER A 97 -5.52 16.62 -10.76
CA SER A 97 -4.77 17.52 -9.87
C SER A 97 -4.99 18.98 -10.19
N ILE A 98 -5.27 19.29 -11.46
CA ILE A 98 -5.56 20.65 -11.94
C ILE A 98 -6.95 21.08 -11.51
N GLU A 99 -7.93 20.16 -11.54
CA GLU A 99 -9.31 20.43 -11.12
C GLU A 99 -9.48 20.49 -9.59
N GLY A 100 -8.66 19.74 -8.83
CA GLY A 100 -8.72 19.71 -7.39
C GLY A 100 -7.48 19.04 -6.74
N ALA A 101 -6.62 19.84 -6.14
CA ALA A 101 -5.39 19.33 -5.52
C ALA A 101 -5.59 18.63 -4.17
N LEU A 102 -6.72 18.82 -3.48
CA LEU A 102 -6.94 18.32 -2.12
C LEU A 102 -6.88 16.78 -2.00
N PRO A 103 -7.46 15.97 -2.90
CA PRO A 103 -7.28 14.53 -2.88
C PRO A 103 -5.82 14.09 -2.96
N PHE A 104 -4.99 14.79 -3.75
CA PHE A 104 -3.55 14.52 -3.85
C PHE A 104 -2.82 14.83 -2.55
N VAL A 105 -3.12 15.95 -1.91
CA VAL A 105 -2.55 16.29 -0.60
C VAL A 105 -2.95 15.25 0.44
N ASN A 106 -4.21 14.86 0.49
CA ASN A 106 -4.70 13.86 1.44
C ASN A 106 -4.05 12.50 1.22
N SER A 107 -4.03 11.99 0.00
CA SER A 107 -3.48 10.66 -0.29
C SER A 107 -1.96 10.65 -0.28
N ASN A 108 -1.32 11.54 -1.08
CA ASN A 108 0.11 11.42 -1.36
C ASN A 108 1.00 12.09 -0.30
N ILE A 109 0.46 12.99 0.52
CA ILE A 109 1.20 13.66 1.58
C ILE A 109 0.71 13.19 2.95
N LEU A 110 -0.52 13.51 3.33
CA LEU A 110 -1.04 13.20 4.66
C LEU A 110 -1.16 11.70 4.90
N GLY A 111 -1.64 10.94 3.91
CA GLY A 111 -1.75 9.48 3.99
C GLY A 111 -0.38 8.82 4.17
N VAL A 112 0.62 9.22 3.38
CA VAL A 112 2.00 8.70 3.51
C VAL A 112 2.61 9.08 4.85
N PHE A 113 2.43 10.33 5.31
CA PHE A 113 2.87 10.77 6.63
C PHE A 113 2.26 9.90 7.74
N ASN A 114 0.96 9.65 7.71
CA ASN A 114 0.27 8.80 8.68
C ASN A 114 0.85 7.38 8.70
N LEU A 115 1.05 6.77 7.53
CA LEU A 115 1.63 5.42 7.43
C LEU A 115 3.06 5.38 7.98
N LEU A 116 3.87 6.41 7.76
CA LEU A 116 5.23 6.50 8.29
C LEU A 116 5.24 6.64 9.81
N GLU A 117 4.36 7.48 10.40
CA GLU A 117 4.25 7.63 11.85
C GLU A 117 3.81 6.31 12.52
N ILE A 118 2.83 5.61 11.94
CA ILE A 118 2.40 4.29 12.45
C ILE A 118 3.55 3.29 12.33
N SER A 119 4.24 3.25 11.19
CA SER A 119 5.37 2.36 10.92
C SER A 119 6.51 2.55 11.91
N LYS A 120 6.87 3.80 12.21
CA LYS A 120 7.88 4.15 13.22
C LYS A 120 7.48 3.60 14.59
N ASN A 121 6.24 3.81 15.00
CA ASN A 121 5.74 3.35 16.30
C ASN A 121 5.72 1.83 16.39
N LEU A 122 5.31 1.11 15.33
CA LEU A 122 5.33 -0.36 15.29
C LEU A 122 6.75 -0.92 15.40
N ARG A 123 7.70 -0.34 14.67
CA ARG A 123 9.11 -0.74 14.72
C ARG A 123 9.68 -0.59 16.13
N ASP A 124 9.44 0.55 16.76
CA ASP A 124 10.03 0.89 18.07
C ASP A 124 9.41 0.06 19.21
N GLN A 125 8.12 -0.31 19.10
CA GLN A 125 7.42 -1.11 20.11
C GLN A 125 7.73 -2.61 20.02
N ASN A 126 7.77 -3.17 18.82
CA ASN A 126 7.76 -4.61 18.63
C ASN A 126 9.14 -5.26 18.54
N LYS A 127 10.22 -4.47 18.32
CA LYS A 127 11.61 -4.97 18.12
C LYS A 127 11.72 -6.11 17.07
N LYS A 128 10.68 -6.34 16.26
CA LYS A 128 10.66 -7.33 15.20
C LYS A 128 11.19 -6.73 13.88
N LYS A 129 11.56 -7.59 12.95
CA LYS A 129 11.88 -7.17 11.60
C LYS A 129 10.63 -6.53 10.99
N PHE A 130 10.73 -5.27 10.61
CA PHE A 130 9.65 -4.49 10.01
C PHE A 130 10.20 -3.66 8.85
N LEU A 131 9.44 -3.58 7.76
CA LEU A 131 9.76 -2.77 6.59
C LEU A 131 8.54 -1.96 6.16
N PHE A 132 8.75 -0.68 5.88
CA PHE A 132 7.83 0.15 5.11
C PHE A 132 8.40 0.33 3.68
N HIS A 133 7.60 0.00 2.68
CA HIS A 133 7.97 0.09 1.27
C HIS A 133 7.02 1.06 0.56
N GLN A 134 7.52 2.25 0.24
CA GLN A 134 6.79 3.23 -0.58
C GLN A 134 7.01 2.90 -2.05
N ILE A 135 5.92 2.68 -2.79
CA ILE A 135 5.97 2.67 -4.25
C ILE A 135 5.88 4.12 -4.72
N SER A 136 6.93 4.57 -5.36
CA SER A 136 7.08 5.94 -5.84
C SER A 136 7.16 5.96 -7.37
N THR A 137 7.53 7.08 -7.94
CA THR A 137 7.62 7.32 -9.38
C THR A 137 9.00 7.87 -9.71
N ASP A 138 9.34 7.92 -10.99
CA ASP A 138 10.63 8.44 -11.49
C ASP A 138 10.75 9.96 -11.36
N GLU A 139 9.63 10.68 -11.29
CA GLU A 139 9.64 12.14 -11.12
C GLU A 139 10.39 12.62 -9.87
N VAL A 140 10.57 11.74 -8.85
CA VAL A 140 11.36 12.11 -7.65
C VAL A 140 12.83 12.38 -7.94
N TYR A 141 13.34 11.93 -9.08
CA TYR A 141 14.72 12.17 -9.51
C TYR A 141 14.88 13.45 -10.32
N GLY A 142 13.78 14.11 -10.72
CA GLY A 142 13.78 15.30 -11.58
C GLY A 142 14.13 14.99 -13.03
N ASP A 143 14.39 16.04 -13.81
CA ASP A 143 14.82 15.91 -15.20
C ASP A 143 16.25 15.38 -15.27
N LEU A 144 16.47 14.35 -16.09
CA LEU A 144 17.81 13.88 -16.42
C LEU A 144 18.37 14.76 -17.55
N ASP A 145 19.58 15.28 -17.34
CA ASP A 145 20.32 15.95 -18.43
C ASP A 145 20.59 14.93 -19.55
N ALA A 146 20.40 15.33 -20.80
CA ALA A 146 20.61 14.46 -21.99
C ALA A 146 22.05 13.86 -22.09
N THR A 147 22.94 14.29 -21.22
CA THR A 147 24.34 13.86 -21.11
C THR A 147 24.58 12.86 -19.96
N GLU A 148 23.62 12.63 -19.07
CA GLU A 148 23.77 11.66 -17.99
C GLU A 148 23.19 10.29 -18.42
N PRO A 149 23.96 9.19 -18.24
CA PRO A 149 23.43 7.85 -18.51
C PRO A 149 22.32 7.52 -17.52
N ALA A 150 21.20 7.01 -18.03
CA ALA A 150 20.08 6.52 -17.24
C ALA A 150 20.46 5.30 -16.38
#